data_91e7f1bd0902e8e9becffb235e991149
#
_entry.id   91e7f1bd0902e8e9becffb235e991149
#
_cell.length_a   1.000
_cell.length_b   1.000
_cell.length_c   1.000
_cell.angle_alpha   90.00
_cell.angle_beta   90.00
_cell.angle_gamma   90.00
#
_symmetry.space_group_name_H-M   'P 1'
#
loop_
_entity.id
_entity.type
_entity.pdbx_description
1 polymer ?
#
loop_
_entity_poly.entity_id
_entity_poly.type
_entity_poly.pdbx_seq_one_letter_code
_entity_poly.pdbx_strand_id
1 'polypeptide(L)'
;MIGPAAQRGTGPRGGIRTLLQSVPKTRRYNSLIREAVLAAIAFIGLCSPGLASAQSDDLIDAIRELARENFDPVKIGAGYAAMVDFAVSPDISSANFYPDASDGVVDPSLKHFQFPLRFVFGDDESAPRPFLQAVVAHQTVESGFDYAPGEFIASEWETWGFSLSGGYDVPLSEHLSFLPVLGVGYGSLDNRARYSGPISEQLLQPALAGLVFDWDTSAVTYGASLGFDYRRTLAGFDVEVLGSVSHHYVESIDAPNEFVDFRSRMSAFDLDVRTIHPTPWKMFGNPLSIVGLFGNTRIFGPERDALGFDSFFEAGAGVDLDVSARGWKLKSLRFGVKAIFGPDVDGWGLIIGYRL
;
A
#
# COMPACT_ATOMS: atom_id res chain seq x y z
N MET A 1 46.11 39.98 37.20
CA MET A 1 44.74 39.85 37.69
C MET A 1 44.00 38.93 36.73
N ILE A 2 43.61 37.81 37.26
CA ILE A 2 43.11 36.64 36.54
C ILE A 2 41.58 36.77 36.40
N GLY A 3 41.06 36.74 35.16
CA GLY A 3 39.61 36.68 34.90
C GLY A 3 39.16 35.24 34.59
N PRO A 4 37.94 34.81 34.97
CA PRO A 4 37.56 33.43 34.97
C PRO A 4 36.99 32.92 33.62
N ALA A 5 37.26 31.66 33.35
CA ALA A 5 36.81 30.88 32.19
C ALA A 5 35.30 30.65 32.17
N ALA A 6 34.69 30.82 30.98
CA ALA A 6 33.31 30.47 30.72
C ALA A 6 33.16 28.95 30.49
N GLN A 7 32.44 28.26 31.39
CA GLN A 7 31.98 26.90 31.22
C GLN A 7 30.85 26.86 30.18
N ARG A 8 31.04 26.08 29.10
CA ARG A 8 29.97 25.69 28.16
C ARG A 8 29.10 24.58 28.79
N GLY A 9 27.86 24.91 29.04
CA GLY A 9 26.86 23.95 29.46
C GLY A 9 26.47 23.00 28.31
N THR A 10 26.69 21.71 28.52
CA THR A 10 26.16 20.63 27.71
C THR A 10 24.69 20.36 28.13
N GLY A 11 23.73 20.80 27.31
CA GLY A 11 22.32 20.47 27.50
C GLY A 11 22.05 19.00 27.16
N PRO A 12 21.10 18.35 27.84
CA PRO A 12 20.79 16.94 27.62
C PRO A 12 19.99 16.76 26.33
N ARG A 13 20.63 16.26 25.28
CA ARG A 13 19.98 15.65 24.10
C ARG A 13 19.75 14.17 24.41
N GLY A 14 18.67 13.84 25.06
CA GLY A 14 18.38 12.45 25.40
C GLY A 14 17.06 12.31 26.15
N GLY A 15 15.94 12.39 25.46
CA GLY A 15 14.65 12.27 26.16
C GLY A 15 13.44 11.76 25.36
N ILE A 16 13.53 11.64 24.05
CA ILE A 16 12.35 11.24 23.25
C ILE A 16 12.52 9.89 22.53
N ARG A 17 13.74 9.37 22.41
CA ARG A 17 13.98 8.06 21.75
C ARG A 17 13.73 6.82 22.61
N THR A 18 13.48 6.92 23.90
CA THR A 18 13.45 5.77 24.83
C THR A 18 12.03 5.30 25.16
N LEU A 19 10.97 5.98 24.71
CA LEU A 19 9.57 5.59 25.01
C LEU A 19 8.87 4.82 23.89
N LEU A 20 9.52 4.59 22.72
CA LEU A 20 8.95 3.83 21.59
C LEU A 20 9.55 2.42 21.43
N GLN A 21 10.32 1.91 22.39
CA GLN A 21 11.04 0.64 22.26
C GLN A 21 10.36 -0.59 22.91
N SER A 22 9.05 -0.62 23.07
CA SER A 22 8.36 -1.79 23.64
C SER A 22 7.17 -2.32 22.84
N VAL A 23 7.26 -2.31 21.49
CA VAL A 23 6.33 -3.07 20.65
C VAL A 23 7.10 -4.23 20.03
N PRO A 24 6.65 -5.49 20.16
CA PRO A 24 7.34 -6.61 19.55
C PRO A 24 7.27 -6.45 18.02
N LYS A 25 8.43 -6.25 17.40
CA LYS A 25 8.59 -6.14 15.95
C LYS A 25 7.99 -7.35 15.26
N THR A 26 7.17 -7.11 14.25
CA THR A 26 6.62 -8.08 13.29
C THR A 26 7.73 -8.68 12.41
N ARG A 27 8.56 -9.56 13.00
CA ARG A 27 9.76 -10.17 12.40
C ARG A 27 9.50 -11.43 11.58
N ARG A 28 8.25 -11.79 11.21
CA ARG A 28 7.96 -13.20 10.92
C ARG A 28 7.73 -13.59 9.46
N TYR A 29 7.37 -12.70 8.57
CA TYR A 29 7.01 -13.11 7.21
C TYR A 29 8.24 -13.36 6.31
N ASN A 30 9.20 -12.46 6.33
CA ASN A 30 10.40 -12.55 5.52
C ASN A 30 11.44 -13.56 6.05
N SER A 31 11.34 -13.91 7.36
CA SER A 31 12.17 -14.98 7.92
C SER A 31 11.80 -16.36 7.37
N LEU A 32 10.54 -16.59 7.00
CA LEU A 32 10.09 -17.89 6.51
C LEU A 32 10.63 -18.22 5.10
N ILE A 33 10.62 -17.24 4.19
CA ILE A 33 11.23 -17.42 2.85
C ILE A 33 12.73 -17.67 3.00
N ARG A 34 13.40 -16.87 3.83
CA ARG A 34 14.82 -17.05 4.12
C ARG A 34 15.13 -18.40 4.79
N GLU A 35 14.34 -18.81 5.77
CA GLU A 35 14.54 -20.09 6.47
C GLU A 35 14.32 -21.29 5.54
N ALA A 36 13.32 -21.24 4.65
CA ALA A 36 13.09 -22.30 3.66
C ALA A 36 14.18 -22.33 2.60
N VAL A 37 14.64 -21.17 2.12
CA VAL A 37 15.77 -21.06 1.20
C VAL A 37 17.06 -21.50 1.88
N LEU A 38 17.31 -21.12 3.14
CA LEU A 38 18.48 -21.56 3.90
C LEU A 38 18.44 -23.06 4.25
N ALA A 39 17.25 -23.62 4.52
CA ALA A 39 17.09 -25.06 4.71
C ALA A 39 17.40 -25.84 3.43
N ALA A 40 16.91 -25.34 2.27
CA ALA A 40 17.25 -25.91 0.97
C ALA A 40 18.76 -25.83 0.69
N ILE A 41 19.41 -24.71 0.98
CA ILE A 41 20.86 -24.51 0.81
C ILE A 41 21.67 -25.40 1.76
N ALA A 42 21.26 -25.55 3.03
CA ALA A 42 21.91 -26.42 4.00
C ALA A 42 21.87 -27.89 3.56
N PHE A 43 20.76 -28.30 2.95
CA PHE A 43 20.62 -29.64 2.36
C PHE A 43 21.55 -29.84 1.15
N ILE A 44 21.69 -28.83 0.29
CA ILE A 44 22.63 -28.85 -0.87
C ILE A 44 24.09 -28.93 -0.40
N GLY A 45 24.46 -28.24 0.68
CA GLY A 45 25.81 -28.22 1.25
C GLY A 45 26.27 -29.59 1.82
N LEU A 46 25.36 -30.52 2.07
CA LEU A 46 25.64 -31.88 2.54
C LEU A 46 25.83 -32.89 1.40
N CYS A 47 25.49 -32.53 0.15
CA CYS A 47 25.64 -33.40 -1.00
C CYS A 47 26.98 -33.14 -1.72
N SER A 48 27.90 -34.07 -1.66
CA SER A 48 29.26 -34.00 -2.22
C SER A 48 29.30 -33.69 -3.73
N PRO A 49 30.37 -33.02 -4.24
CA PRO A 49 30.50 -32.65 -5.63
C PRO A 49 30.88 -33.89 -6.49
N GLY A 50 29.91 -34.48 -7.14
CA GLY A 50 30.20 -35.64 -8.02
C GLY A 50 29.03 -36.26 -8.74
N LEU A 51 27.85 -35.67 -8.73
CA LEU A 51 26.67 -36.35 -9.22
C LEU A 51 26.02 -35.65 -10.43
N ALA A 52 25.95 -36.40 -11.52
CA ALA A 52 25.48 -35.97 -12.85
C ALA A 52 23.95 -35.73 -12.94
N SER A 53 23.53 -35.17 -14.06
CA SER A 53 22.23 -34.58 -14.41
C SER A 53 20.94 -35.29 -13.94
N ALA A 54 20.93 -36.60 -13.70
CA ALA A 54 19.77 -37.33 -13.16
C ALA A 54 19.45 -37.01 -11.69
N GLN A 55 20.41 -36.42 -10.96
CA GLN A 55 20.21 -36.01 -9.56
C GLN A 55 19.78 -34.56 -9.41
N SER A 56 19.86 -33.75 -10.47
CA SER A 56 19.32 -32.39 -10.43
C SER A 56 17.79 -32.38 -10.34
N ASP A 57 17.13 -33.29 -11.06
CA ASP A 57 15.67 -33.37 -11.07
C ASP A 57 15.14 -33.85 -9.72
N ASP A 58 15.74 -34.87 -9.12
CA ASP A 58 15.40 -35.33 -7.77
C ASP A 58 15.62 -34.23 -6.72
N LEU A 59 16.66 -33.40 -6.89
CA LEU A 59 16.96 -32.31 -5.99
C LEU A 59 15.94 -31.13 -6.17
N ILE A 60 15.57 -30.82 -7.40
CA ILE A 60 14.55 -29.81 -7.71
C ILE A 60 13.22 -30.23 -7.09
N ASP A 61 12.82 -31.48 -7.24
CA ASP A 61 11.59 -32.02 -6.64
C ASP A 61 11.65 -32.01 -5.11
N ALA A 62 12.80 -32.34 -4.52
CA ALA A 62 12.99 -32.26 -3.07
C ALA A 62 12.89 -30.80 -2.55
N ILE A 63 13.46 -29.82 -3.27
CA ILE A 63 13.34 -28.39 -2.92
C ILE A 63 11.88 -27.93 -3.04
N ARG A 64 11.17 -28.36 -4.08
CA ARG A 64 9.74 -28.05 -4.28
C ARG A 64 8.88 -28.60 -3.15
N GLU A 65 9.14 -29.81 -2.70
CA GLU A 65 8.42 -30.43 -1.58
C GLU A 65 8.74 -29.73 -0.26
N LEU A 66 10.01 -29.41 0.00
CA LEU A 66 10.41 -28.61 1.15
C LEU A 66 9.75 -27.22 1.14
N ALA A 67 9.57 -26.60 -0.02
CA ALA A 67 8.85 -25.35 -0.14
C ALA A 67 7.37 -25.52 0.26
N ARG A 68 6.71 -26.60 -0.22
CA ARG A 68 5.32 -26.90 0.16
C ARG A 68 5.15 -27.17 1.66
N GLU A 69 6.11 -27.88 2.27
CA GLU A 69 6.05 -28.21 3.70
C GLU A 69 6.31 -26.98 4.61
N ASN A 70 7.17 -26.05 4.18
CA ASN A 70 7.62 -24.95 5.03
C ASN A 70 6.95 -23.62 4.75
N PHE A 71 6.42 -23.39 3.56
CA PHE A 71 5.62 -22.21 3.29
C PHE A 71 4.18 -22.40 3.76
N ASP A 72 3.65 -21.42 4.45
CA ASP A 72 2.26 -21.37 4.88
C ASP A 72 1.39 -20.72 3.77
N PRO A 73 0.59 -21.51 3.01
CA PRO A 73 -0.22 -20.97 1.92
C PRO A 73 -1.17 -19.86 2.39
N VAL A 74 -1.67 -19.96 3.64
CA VAL A 74 -2.60 -18.96 4.20
C VAL A 74 -1.91 -17.61 4.37
N LYS A 75 -0.66 -17.60 4.83
CA LYS A 75 0.10 -16.36 5.01
C LYS A 75 0.51 -15.74 3.68
N ILE A 76 0.96 -16.58 2.74
CA ILE A 76 1.33 -16.14 1.40
C ILE A 76 0.11 -15.57 0.70
N GLY A 77 -1.01 -16.29 0.72
CA GLY A 77 -2.28 -15.84 0.15
C GLY A 77 -2.82 -14.55 0.78
N ALA A 78 -2.63 -14.36 2.10
CA ALA A 78 -2.97 -13.10 2.75
C ALA A 78 -2.15 -11.93 2.19
N GLY A 79 -0.88 -12.17 1.83
CA GLY A 79 -0.03 -11.18 1.16
C GLY A 79 -0.56 -10.78 -0.21
N TYR A 80 -0.96 -11.77 -0.99
CA TYR A 80 -1.54 -11.53 -2.32
C TYR A 80 -2.89 -10.80 -2.23
N ALA A 81 -3.73 -11.20 -1.29
CA ALA A 81 -4.99 -10.51 -1.02
C ALA A 81 -4.76 -9.05 -0.63
N ALA A 82 -3.76 -8.77 0.22
CA ALA A 82 -3.41 -7.42 0.62
C ALA A 82 -3.00 -6.54 -0.58
N MET A 83 -2.23 -7.10 -1.51
CA MET A 83 -1.81 -6.36 -2.71
C MET A 83 -2.99 -6.01 -3.60
N VAL A 84 -3.92 -6.94 -3.81
CA VAL A 84 -5.13 -6.69 -4.60
C VAL A 84 -6.03 -5.66 -3.92
N ASP A 85 -6.31 -5.83 -2.62
CA ASP A 85 -7.19 -4.92 -1.89
C ASP A 85 -6.60 -3.51 -1.78
N PHE A 86 -5.31 -3.41 -1.54
CA PHE A 86 -4.60 -2.13 -1.54
C PHE A 86 -4.69 -1.43 -2.91
N ALA A 87 -4.63 -2.18 -4.00
CA ALA A 87 -4.76 -1.64 -5.35
C ALA A 87 -6.18 -1.13 -5.66
N VAL A 88 -7.23 -1.80 -5.20
CA VAL A 88 -8.62 -1.44 -5.56
C VAL A 88 -9.34 -0.58 -4.52
N SER A 89 -8.74 -0.37 -3.35
CA SER A 89 -9.32 0.44 -2.27
C SER A 89 -9.35 1.92 -2.65
N PRO A 90 -10.52 2.56 -2.67
CA PRO A 90 -10.63 3.97 -3.05
C PRO A 90 -10.05 4.94 -2.01
N ASP A 91 -9.80 4.47 -0.81
CA ASP A 91 -9.34 5.27 0.33
C ASP A 91 -7.81 5.42 0.34
N ILE A 92 -7.07 4.59 -0.42
CA ILE A 92 -5.61 4.63 -0.48
C ILE A 92 -5.17 5.54 -1.62
N SER A 93 -4.37 6.53 -1.29
CA SER A 93 -3.93 7.54 -2.24
C SER A 93 -2.67 7.11 -3.02
N SER A 94 -2.51 7.64 -4.26
CA SER A 94 -1.35 7.36 -5.10
C SER A 94 -0.04 7.78 -4.44
N ALA A 95 0.91 6.83 -4.30
CA ALA A 95 2.19 7.09 -3.65
C ALA A 95 3.25 6.03 -3.96
N ASN A 96 4.50 6.36 -3.64
CA ASN A 96 5.60 5.41 -3.52
C ASN A 96 5.87 5.18 -2.03
N PHE A 97 5.75 3.95 -1.59
CA PHE A 97 6.02 3.51 -0.23
C PHE A 97 7.33 2.75 -0.21
N TYR A 98 8.11 2.96 0.82
CA TYR A 98 9.38 2.26 1.09
C TYR A 98 9.27 1.63 2.48
N PRO A 99 8.73 0.40 2.57
CA PRO A 99 8.69 -0.33 3.82
C PRO A 99 10.10 -0.56 4.37
N ASP A 100 10.23 -0.60 5.68
CA ASP A 100 11.52 -0.91 6.32
C ASP A 100 11.98 -2.31 5.88
N ALA A 101 13.26 -2.40 5.49
CA ALA A 101 13.87 -3.68 5.15
C ALA A 101 13.85 -4.61 6.37
N SER A 102 13.35 -5.82 6.19
CA SER A 102 13.41 -6.87 7.21
C SER A 102 14.56 -7.82 6.91
N ASP A 103 14.92 -8.68 7.85
CA ASP A 103 16.07 -9.60 7.75
C ASP A 103 16.05 -10.40 6.42
N GLY A 104 16.99 -10.09 5.52
CA GLY A 104 17.18 -10.74 4.22
C GLY A 104 16.39 -10.18 3.05
N VAL A 105 15.51 -9.19 3.25
CA VAL A 105 14.85 -8.44 2.17
C VAL A 105 15.64 -7.17 1.90
N VAL A 106 15.97 -6.96 0.64
CA VAL A 106 16.72 -5.80 0.16
C VAL A 106 15.78 -4.88 -0.60
N ASP A 107 15.82 -3.60 -0.24
CA ASP A 107 15.16 -2.49 -0.92
C ASP A 107 13.67 -2.73 -1.28
N PRO A 108 12.79 -3.10 -0.31
CA PRO A 108 11.38 -3.25 -0.62
C PRO A 108 10.78 -1.90 -1.05
N SER A 109 10.05 -1.92 -2.15
CA SER A 109 9.34 -0.73 -2.64
C SER A 109 7.94 -1.10 -3.13
N LEU A 110 6.98 -0.23 -2.86
CA LEU A 110 5.61 -0.34 -3.36
C LEU A 110 5.25 0.98 -4.03
N LYS A 111 4.98 0.92 -5.33
CA LYS A 111 4.53 2.05 -6.14
C LYS A 111 3.06 1.85 -6.43
N HIS A 112 2.23 2.75 -5.95
CA HIS A 112 0.79 2.69 -6.12
C HIS A 112 0.29 3.93 -6.85
N PHE A 113 -0.47 3.72 -7.90
CA PHE A 113 -1.17 4.77 -8.63
C PHE A 113 -2.64 4.41 -8.76
N GLN A 114 -3.52 5.34 -8.44
CA GLN A 114 -4.95 5.18 -8.67
C GLN A 114 -5.60 6.46 -9.21
N PHE A 115 -6.67 6.25 -9.95
CA PHE A 115 -7.49 7.33 -10.48
C PHE A 115 -8.97 7.08 -10.10
N PRO A 116 -9.47 7.75 -9.06
CA PRO A 116 -10.86 7.64 -8.65
C PRO A 116 -11.73 8.57 -9.50
N LEU A 117 -12.92 8.09 -9.87
CA LEU A 117 -13.99 8.87 -10.53
C LEU A 117 -15.25 8.75 -9.68
N ARG A 118 -15.75 9.87 -9.15
CA ARG A 118 -16.98 9.90 -8.35
C ARG A 118 -18.02 10.80 -8.99
N PHE A 119 -19.23 10.28 -9.15
CA PHE A 119 -20.38 10.96 -9.70
C PHE A 119 -21.49 11.01 -8.64
N VAL A 120 -21.90 12.21 -8.24
CA VAL A 120 -23.01 12.44 -7.31
C VAL A 120 -24.24 12.81 -8.12
N PHE A 121 -25.37 12.21 -7.80
CA PHE A 121 -26.65 12.42 -8.48
C PHE A 121 -27.57 13.27 -7.60
N GLY A 122 -28.19 14.27 -8.20
CA GLY A 122 -29.06 15.24 -7.53
C GLY A 122 -28.29 16.51 -7.12
N ASP A 123 -29.02 17.63 -7.17
CA ASP A 123 -28.48 18.98 -6.92
C ASP A 123 -28.83 19.50 -5.52
N ASP A 124 -29.75 18.85 -4.80
CA ASP A 124 -30.19 19.26 -3.46
C ASP A 124 -29.22 18.71 -2.41
N GLU A 125 -28.34 19.58 -1.91
CA GLU A 125 -27.38 19.25 -0.87
C GLU A 125 -28.01 19.03 0.51
N SER A 126 -29.28 19.39 0.70
CA SER A 126 -30.03 19.16 1.95
C SER A 126 -30.72 17.81 2.03
N ALA A 127 -30.76 17.05 0.92
CA ALA A 127 -31.36 15.73 0.81
C ALA A 127 -30.28 14.64 0.60
N PRO A 128 -30.56 13.37 0.96
CA PRO A 128 -29.67 12.26 0.64
C PRO A 128 -29.44 12.13 -0.87
N ARG A 129 -28.19 12.17 -1.30
CA ARG A 129 -27.79 12.08 -2.71
C ARG A 129 -27.06 10.76 -2.99
N PRO A 130 -27.58 9.94 -3.91
CA PRO A 130 -26.83 8.76 -4.34
C PRO A 130 -25.57 9.15 -5.10
N PHE A 131 -24.53 8.34 -4.98
CA PHE A 131 -23.33 8.50 -5.78
C PHE A 131 -22.82 7.16 -6.30
N LEU A 132 -22.05 7.22 -7.38
CA LEU A 132 -21.30 6.12 -7.94
C LEU A 132 -19.83 6.52 -7.97
N GLN A 133 -18.95 5.59 -7.61
CA GLN A 133 -17.51 5.80 -7.68
C GLN A 133 -16.87 4.63 -8.41
N ALA A 134 -15.98 4.92 -9.35
CA ALA A 134 -15.14 3.95 -10.03
C ALA A 134 -13.67 4.28 -9.75
N VAL A 135 -12.84 3.26 -9.60
CA VAL A 135 -11.39 3.40 -9.44
C VAL A 135 -10.71 2.52 -10.45
N VAL A 136 -9.67 3.05 -11.08
CA VAL A 136 -8.69 2.27 -11.84
C VAL A 136 -7.35 2.46 -11.15
N ALA A 137 -6.65 1.38 -10.89
CA ALA A 137 -5.39 1.41 -10.19
C ALA A 137 -4.34 0.50 -10.82
N HIS A 138 -3.09 0.88 -10.62
CA HIS A 138 -1.91 0.10 -10.97
C HIS A 138 -0.93 0.15 -9.80
N GLN A 139 -0.39 -1.01 -9.46
CA GLN A 139 0.56 -1.14 -8.37
C GLN A 139 1.71 -2.04 -8.79
N THR A 140 2.92 -1.67 -8.36
CA THR A 140 4.11 -2.51 -8.50
C THR A 140 4.77 -2.64 -7.12
N VAL A 141 5.10 -3.87 -6.74
CA VAL A 141 5.86 -4.19 -5.53
C VAL A 141 7.14 -4.86 -5.95
N GLU A 142 8.26 -4.31 -5.56
CA GLU A 142 9.59 -4.85 -5.82
C GLU A 142 10.25 -5.26 -4.50
N SER A 143 10.87 -6.43 -4.47
CA SER A 143 11.65 -6.88 -3.32
C SER A 143 12.79 -7.78 -3.78
N GLY A 144 13.90 -7.77 -3.04
CA GLY A 144 15.05 -8.62 -3.30
C GLY A 144 15.38 -9.51 -2.10
N PHE A 145 15.95 -10.67 -2.36
CA PHE A 145 16.39 -11.62 -1.35
C PHE A 145 17.86 -11.99 -1.62
N ASP A 146 18.76 -11.53 -0.72
CA ASP A 146 20.19 -11.89 -0.71
C ASP A 146 20.38 -12.95 0.37
N TYR A 147 20.66 -14.20 -0.02
CA TYR A 147 20.71 -15.32 0.90
C TYR A 147 22.06 -16.02 0.97
N ALA A 148 22.91 -15.82 -0.02
CA ALA A 148 24.29 -16.31 -0.01
C ALA A 148 25.19 -15.41 -0.90
N PRO A 149 26.51 -15.41 -0.73
CA PRO A 149 27.40 -14.58 -1.54
C PRO A 149 27.25 -14.90 -3.04
N GLY A 150 26.77 -13.91 -3.81
CA GLY A 150 26.55 -14.02 -5.25
C GLY A 150 25.26 -14.73 -5.67
N GLU A 151 24.36 -15.01 -4.72
CA GLU A 151 23.06 -15.65 -4.95
C GLU A 151 21.95 -14.69 -4.56
N PHE A 152 21.11 -14.33 -5.51
CA PHE A 152 20.07 -13.32 -5.34
C PHE A 152 18.78 -13.69 -6.08
N ILE A 153 17.63 -13.36 -5.50
CA ILE A 153 16.31 -13.45 -6.14
C ILE A 153 15.67 -12.07 -6.05
N ALA A 154 15.33 -11.47 -7.18
CA ALA A 154 14.48 -10.27 -7.23
C ALA A 154 13.06 -10.67 -7.62
N SER A 155 12.09 -10.28 -6.84
CA SER A 155 10.67 -10.49 -7.12
C SER A 155 10.01 -9.16 -7.45
N GLU A 156 9.26 -9.14 -8.53
CA GLU A 156 8.44 -8.02 -8.99
C GLU A 156 7.00 -8.49 -9.09
N TRP A 157 6.09 -7.72 -8.55
CA TRP A 157 4.67 -8.00 -8.51
C TRP A 157 3.95 -6.82 -9.12
N GLU A 158 3.15 -7.08 -10.12
CA GLU A 158 2.35 -6.08 -10.81
C GLU A 158 0.86 -6.38 -10.59
N THR A 159 0.11 -5.37 -10.17
CA THR A 159 -1.33 -5.50 -9.94
C THR A 159 -2.07 -4.41 -10.71
N TRP A 160 -3.02 -4.82 -11.56
CA TRP A 160 -4.02 -3.94 -12.14
C TRP A 160 -5.33 -4.14 -11.41
N GLY A 161 -5.94 -3.03 -10.97
CA GLY A 161 -7.18 -3.03 -10.21
C GLY A 161 -8.25 -2.16 -10.85
N PHE A 162 -9.49 -2.64 -10.75
CA PHE A 162 -10.67 -1.87 -11.05
C PHE A 162 -11.70 -2.07 -9.93
N SER A 163 -12.30 -1.00 -9.43
CA SER A 163 -13.43 -1.13 -8.50
C SER A 163 -14.58 -0.22 -8.88
N LEU A 164 -15.79 -0.65 -8.51
CA LEU A 164 -17.03 0.09 -8.64
C LEU A 164 -17.74 0.06 -7.29
N SER A 165 -18.06 1.23 -6.77
CA SER A 165 -18.78 1.38 -5.52
C SER A 165 -19.94 2.35 -5.65
N GLY A 166 -20.99 2.13 -4.87
CA GLY A 166 -22.14 2.98 -4.81
C GLY A 166 -22.53 3.27 -3.37
N GLY A 167 -23.04 4.45 -3.13
CA GLY A 167 -23.39 4.88 -1.78
C GLY A 167 -24.35 6.08 -1.78
N TYR A 168 -24.54 6.60 -0.59
CA TYR A 168 -25.33 7.82 -0.36
C TYR A 168 -24.50 8.83 0.40
N ASP A 169 -24.63 10.10 -0.01
CA ASP A 169 -24.22 11.27 0.76
C ASP A 169 -25.45 11.74 1.55
N VAL A 170 -25.49 11.38 2.83
CA VAL A 170 -26.63 11.65 3.72
C VAL A 170 -26.29 12.83 4.61
N PRO A 171 -26.85 14.03 4.37
CA PRO A 171 -26.58 15.19 5.22
C PRO A 171 -27.18 14.98 6.62
N LEU A 172 -26.31 15.03 7.64
CA LEU A 172 -26.71 14.98 9.06
C LEU A 172 -26.89 16.40 9.63
N SER A 173 -26.14 17.36 9.08
CA SER A 173 -26.25 18.79 9.40
C SER A 173 -25.71 19.61 8.21
N GLU A 174 -25.74 20.94 8.33
CA GLU A 174 -25.18 21.87 7.34
C GLU A 174 -23.70 21.60 6.99
N HIS A 175 -22.95 20.97 7.90
CA HIS A 175 -21.51 20.79 7.77
C HIS A 175 -21.07 19.32 7.78
N LEU A 176 -21.96 18.39 8.06
CA LEU A 176 -21.63 16.98 8.28
C LEU A 176 -22.53 16.07 7.46
N SER A 177 -21.93 15.20 6.67
CA SER A 177 -22.60 14.12 5.95
C SER A 177 -22.11 12.75 6.43
N PHE A 178 -22.99 11.75 6.33
CA PHE A 178 -22.69 10.34 6.53
C PHE A 178 -22.66 9.62 5.18
N LEU A 179 -21.65 8.78 4.95
CA LEU A 179 -21.36 8.16 3.66
C LEU A 179 -21.36 6.62 3.79
N PRO A 180 -22.51 5.92 3.75
CA PRO A 180 -22.53 4.47 3.60
C PRO A 180 -22.23 4.07 2.16
N VAL A 181 -21.31 3.12 1.97
CA VAL A 181 -20.84 2.68 0.65
C VAL A 181 -20.78 1.16 0.59
N LEU A 182 -21.15 0.60 -0.56
CA LEU A 182 -20.94 -0.80 -0.93
C LEU A 182 -20.12 -0.84 -2.21
N GLY A 183 -19.19 -1.76 -2.30
CA GLY A 183 -18.30 -1.85 -3.45
C GLY A 183 -17.94 -3.27 -3.85
N VAL A 184 -17.58 -3.41 -5.11
CA VAL A 184 -16.99 -4.60 -5.70
C VAL A 184 -15.75 -4.20 -6.50
N GLY A 185 -14.75 -5.05 -6.53
CA GLY A 185 -13.53 -4.82 -7.29
C GLY A 185 -13.05 -6.09 -7.97
N TYR A 186 -12.17 -5.90 -8.92
CA TYR A 186 -11.44 -6.94 -9.63
C TYR A 186 -9.98 -6.52 -9.72
N GLY A 187 -9.07 -7.44 -9.43
CA GLY A 187 -7.63 -7.24 -9.58
C GLY A 187 -7.00 -8.39 -10.34
N SER A 188 -6.09 -8.07 -11.25
CA SER A 188 -5.18 -9.03 -11.88
C SER A 188 -3.80 -8.84 -11.25
N LEU A 189 -3.23 -9.92 -10.77
CA LEU A 189 -1.93 -9.95 -10.10
C LEU A 189 -0.99 -10.84 -10.90
N ASP A 190 0.15 -10.30 -11.31
CA ASP A 190 1.25 -10.96 -12.00
C ASP A 190 2.49 -10.93 -11.09
N ASN A 191 3.16 -12.06 -10.95
CA ASN A 191 4.42 -12.15 -10.22
C ASN A 191 5.50 -12.68 -11.14
N ARG A 192 6.65 -12.01 -11.15
CA ARG A 192 7.86 -12.43 -11.87
C ARG A 192 9.06 -12.39 -10.94
N ALA A 193 9.94 -13.38 -11.09
CA ALA A 193 11.19 -13.42 -10.37
C ALA A 193 12.39 -13.47 -11.33
N ARG A 194 13.44 -12.76 -10.92
CA ARG A 194 14.75 -12.82 -11.58
C ARG A 194 15.73 -13.45 -10.62
N TYR A 195 16.40 -14.47 -11.11
CA TYR A 195 17.37 -15.25 -10.35
C TYR A 195 18.78 -14.88 -10.80
N SER A 196 19.72 -14.82 -9.86
CA SER A 196 21.12 -14.54 -10.13
C SER A 196 22.00 -15.41 -9.27
N GLY A 197 22.96 -16.09 -9.91
CA GLY A 197 23.86 -17.04 -9.30
C GLY A 197 23.53 -18.48 -9.66
N PRO A 198 24.54 -19.36 -9.64
CA PRO A 198 24.40 -20.73 -10.14
C PRO A 198 23.39 -21.58 -9.35
N ILE A 199 23.25 -21.39 -8.05
CA ILE A 199 22.26 -22.11 -7.23
C ILE A 199 20.86 -21.55 -7.53
N SER A 200 20.73 -20.22 -7.60
CA SER A 200 19.47 -19.54 -7.91
C SER A 200 18.91 -19.98 -9.27
N GLU A 201 19.74 -19.94 -10.31
CA GLU A 201 19.31 -20.20 -11.69
C GLU A 201 19.10 -21.71 -11.97
N GLN A 202 19.97 -22.58 -11.43
CA GLN A 202 19.94 -24.00 -11.79
C GLN A 202 19.02 -24.83 -10.89
N LEU A 203 18.79 -24.42 -9.64
CA LEU A 203 18.03 -25.20 -8.67
C LEU A 203 16.79 -24.48 -8.18
N LEU A 204 16.91 -23.22 -7.74
CA LEU A 204 15.77 -22.52 -7.14
C LEU A 204 14.77 -22.07 -8.18
N GLN A 205 15.21 -21.55 -9.33
CA GLN A 205 14.30 -21.14 -10.40
C GLN A 205 13.38 -22.29 -10.84
N PRO A 206 13.87 -23.47 -11.28
CA PRO A 206 12.98 -24.56 -11.69
C PRO A 206 12.15 -25.14 -10.55
N ALA A 207 12.59 -25.02 -9.29
CA ALA A 207 11.85 -25.51 -8.14
C ALA A 207 10.70 -24.57 -7.73
N LEU A 208 10.90 -23.25 -7.79
CA LEU A 208 9.98 -22.24 -7.26
C LEU A 208 9.10 -21.59 -8.33
N ALA A 209 9.51 -21.64 -9.61
CA ALA A 209 8.71 -21.12 -10.71
C ALA A 209 7.38 -21.88 -10.85
N GLY A 210 6.29 -21.10 -11.00
CA GLY A 210 4.93 -21.60 -11.05
C GLY A 210 4.39 -22.07 -9.69
N LEU A 211 5.18 -22.02 -8.62
CA LEU A 211 4.74 -22.36 -7.26
C LEU A 211 4.66 -21.09 -6.39
N VAL A 212 5.81 -20.46 -6.13
CA VAL A 212 5.93 -19.25 -5.29
C VAL A 212 6.12 -18.01 -6.16
N PHE A 213 6.78 -18.17 -7.29
CA PHE A 213 7.09 -17.12 -8.26
C PHE A 213 6.67 -17.52 -9.67
N ASP A 214 6.68 -16.56 -10.59
CA ASP A 214 6.40 -16.75 -12.02
C ASP A 214 5.01 -17.34 -12.30
N TRP A 215 3.98 -16.70 -11.73
CA TRP A 215 2.59 -17.05 -11.93
C TRP A 215 1.73 -15.79 -12.09
N ASP A 216 0.52 -15.96 -12.58
CA ASP A 216 -0.52 -14.95 -12.66
C ASP A 216 -1.84 -15.46 -12.06
N THR A 217 -2.62 -14.56 -11.51
CA THR A 217 -3.94 -14.84 -10.96
C THR A 217 -4.84 -13.61 -11.03
N SER A 218 -6.12 -13.83 -10.82
CA SER A 218 -7.11 -12.77 -10.67
C SER A 218 -7.84 -12.93 -9.35
N ALA A 219 -8.33 -11.82 -8.81
CA ALA A 219 -9.13 -11.84 -7.60
C ALA A 219 -10.30 -10.88 -7.70
N VAL A 220 -11.35 -11.17 -6.95
CA VAL A 220 -12.48 -10.29 -6.72
C VAL A 220 -12.44 -9.76 -5.30
N THR A 221 -12.84 -8.49 -5.14
CA THR A 221 -13.06 -7.88 -3.84
C THR A 221 -14.51 -7.46 -3.70
N TYR A 222 -15.05 -7.53 -2.49
CA TYR A 222 -16.35 -6.97 -2.17
C TYR A 222 -16.34 -6.49 -0.73
N GLY A 223 -16.98 -5.35 -0.49
CA GLY A 223 -16.90 -4.76 0.82
C GLY A 223 -17.88 -3.62 1.04
N ALA A 224 -17.78 -3.08 2.24
CA ALA A 224 -18.55 -1.94 2.68
C ALA A 224 -17.66 -0.95 3.40
N SER A 225 -18.01 0.35 3.31
CA SER A 225 -17.42 1.37 4.15
C SER A 225 -18.48 2.31 4.74
N LEU A 226 -18.14 2.89 5.87
CA LEU A 226 -18.92 3.92 6.55
C LEU A 226 -18.03 5.13 6.72
N GLY A 227 -18.41 6.24 6.09
CA GLY A 227 -17.64 7.47 6.12
C GLY A 227 -18.41 8.64 6.74
N PHE A 228 -17.65 9.65 7.15
CA PHE A 228 -18.15 10.96 7.57
C PHE A 228 -17.36 12.03 6.82
N ASP A 229 -18.08 12.97 6.22
CA ASP A 229 -17.52 14.11 5.49
C ASP A 229 -17.97 15.39 6.19
N TYR A 230 -17.01 16.09 6.78
CA TYR A 230 -17.24 17.37 7.44
C TYR A 230 -16.61 18.49 6.62
N ARG A 231 -17.40 19.53 6.30
CA ARG A 231 -16.95 20.69 5.53
C ARG A 231 -17.40 21.96 6.19
N ARG A 232 -16.45 22.88 6.40
CA ARG A 232 -16.77 24.21 6.99
C ARG A 232 -15.77 25.26 6.53
N THR A 233 -16.28 26.45 6.24
CA THR A 233 -15.44 27.64 6.05
C THR A 233 -15.15 28.27 7.41
N LEU A 234 -13.88 28.40 7.77
CA LEU A 234 -13.38 28.97 9.01
C LEU A 234 -12.42 30.12 8.70
N ALA A 235 -12.71 31.32 9.19
CA ALA A 235 -11.79 32.48 9.06
C ALA A 235 -11.29 32.75 7.62
N GLY A 236 -12.10 32.41 6.61
CA GLY A 236 -11.78 32.68 5.19
C GLY A 236 -11.03 31.56 4.46
N PHE A 237 -10.87 30.39 5.07
CA PHE A 237 -10.39 29.17 4.40
C PHE A 237 -11.35 27.99 4.63
N ASP A 238 -11.39 27.06 3.70
CA ASP A 238 -12.23 25.88 3.81
C ASP A 238 -11.47 24.75 4.50
N VAL A 239 -12.16 24.06 5.41
CA VAL A 239 -11.69 22.85 6.09
C VAL A 239 -12.58 21.70 5.63
N GLU A 240 -11.96 20.63 5.11
CA GLU A 240 -12.60 19.38 4.78
C GLU A 240 -11.98 18.28 5.66
N VAL A 241 -12.81 17.47 6.33
CA VAL A 241 -12.38 16.30 7.09
C VAL A 241 -13.20 15.12 6.63
N LEU A 242 -12.52 14.12 6.06
CA LEU A 242 -13.10 12.85 5.66
C LEU A 242 -12.54 11.75 6.56
N GLY A 243 -13.41 11.03 7.25
CA GLY A 243 -13.05 9.83 8.01
C GLY A 243 -13.84 8.65 7.52
N SER A 244 -13.22 7.49 7.37
CA SER A 244 -13.90 6.26 6.98
C SER A 244 -13.39 5.03 7.72
N VAL A 245 -14.26 4.03 7.84
CA VAL A 245 -13.92 2.65 8.23
C VAL A 245 -14.43 1.74 7.14
N SER A 246 -13.55 0.90 6.60
CA SER A 246 -13.88 -0.05 5.54
C SER A 246 -13.63 -1.49 6.00
N HIS A 247 -14.36 -2.42 5.39
CA HIS A 247 -14.17 -3.86 5.54
C HIS A 247 -14.38 -4.54 4.19
N HIS A 248 -13.36 -5.24 3.72
CA HIS A 248 -13.34 -5.92 2.43
C HIS A 248 -13.03 -7.40 2.58
N TYR A 249 -13.60 -8.19 1.67
CA TYR A 249 -13.23 -9.57 1.40
C TYR A 249 -12.54 -9.64 0.05
N VAL A 250 -11.49 -10.42 -0.04
CA VAL A 250 -10.72 -10.67 -1.25
C VAL A 250 -10.64 -12.17 -1.47
N GLU A 251 -10.93 -12.61 -2.68
CA GLU A 251 -10.92 -14.03 -3.06
C GLU A 251 -10.31 -14.17 -4.45
N SER A 252 -9.32 -15.07 -4.60
CA SER A 252 -8.78 -15.46 -5.91
C SER A 252 -9.80 -16.24 -6.72
N ILE A 253 -9.81 -16.09 -8.04
CA ILE A 253 -10.76 -16.77 -8.93
C ILE A 253 -10.09 -17.71 -9.95
N ASP A 254 -8.82 -17.50 -10.25
CA ASP A 254 -8.04 -18.28 -11.23
C ASP A 254 -6.70 -18.67 -10.62
N ALA A 255 -6.70 -19.39 -9.50
CA ALA A 255 -5.51 -19.78 -8.79
C ALA A 255 -4.78 -20.93 -9.52
N PRO A 256 -3.52 -20.77 -9.97
CA PRO A 256 -2.75 -21.83 -10.61
C PRO A 256 -2.26 -22.92 -9.64
N ASN A 257 -2.20 -22.63 -8.34
CA ASN A 257 -1.74 -23.56 -7.30
C ASN A 257 -2.29 -23.15 -5.92
N GLU A 258 -2.05 -23.99 -4.90
CA GLU A 258 -2.54 -23.80 -3.53
C GLU A 258 -2.00 -22.55 -2.81
N PHE A 259 -0.84 -22.01 -3.20
CA PHE A 259 -0.28 -20.78 -2.61
C PHE A 259 -0.94 -19.53 -3.15
N VAL A 260 -1.58 -19.63 -4.30
CA VAL A 260 -2.26 -18.54 -4.98
C VAL A 260 -3.78 -18.63 -4.82
N ASP A 261 -4.30 -19.74 -4.29
CA ASP A 261 -5.71 -19.88 -3.87
C ASP A 261 -5.89 -19.24 -2.50
N PHE A 262 -6.37 -18.01 -2.47
CA PHE A 262 -6.50 -17.24 -1.25
C PHE A 262 -7.89 -16.67 -1.03
N ARG A 263 -8.24 -16.57 0.24
CA ARG A 263 -9.39 -15.83 0.75
C ARG A 263 -8.95 -15.06 1.97
N SER A 264 -9.16 -13.76 1.95
CA SER A 264 -8.75 -12.92 3.06
C SER A 264 -9.75 -11.79 3.32
N ARG A 265 -9.54 -11.07 4.42
CA ARG A 265 -10.36 -9.93 4.80
C ARG A 265 -9.50 -8.84 5.41
N MET A 266 -9.67 -7.64 4.93
CA MET A 266 -9.01 -6.46 5.44
C MET A 266 -10.03 -5.47 6.02
N SER A 267 -9.62 -4.72 7.02
CA SER A 267 -10.31 -3.53 7.49
C SER A 267 -9.33 -2.39 7.51
N ALA A 268 -9.79 -1.20 7.13
CA ALA A 268 -8.99 0.01 7.22
C ALA A 268 -9.76 1.12 7.92
N PHE A 269 -9.02 1.99 8.56
CA PHE A 269 -9.47 3.29 9.05
C PHE A 269 -8.66 4.35 8.32
N ASP A 270 -9.33 5.31 7.72
CA ASP A 270 -8.74 6.43 7.01
C ASP A 270 -9.25 7.75 7.56
N LEU A 271 -8.35 8.71 7.69
CA LEU A 271 -8.66 10.08 8.09
C LEU A 271 -7.89 11.03 7.20
N ASP A 272 -8.60 11.86 6.45
CA ASP A 272 -8.07 12.95 5.64
C ASP A 272 -8.53 14.30 6.16
N VAL A 273 -7.60 15.21 6.38
CA VAL A 273 -7.85 16.60 6.71
C VAL A 273 -7.26 17.49 5.64
N ARG A 274 -8.07 18.32 5.03
CA ARG A 274 -7.65 19.28 3.99
C ARG A 274 -8.03 20.68 4.39
N THR A 275 -7.11 21.62 4.12
CA THR A 275 -7.37 23.05 4.27
C THR A 275 -7.13 23.73 2.93
N ILE A 276 -8.11 24.54 2.49
CA ILE A 276 -8.08 25.22 1.19
C ILE A 276 -8.08 26.72 1.44
N HIS A 277 -6.98 27.38 1.11
CA HIS A 277 -6.76 28.79 1.34
C HIS A 277 -6.85 29.55 0.01
N PRO A 278 -7.92 30.33 -0.23
CA PRO A 278 -8.02 31.19 -1.40
C PRO A 278 -6.85 32.17 -1.47
N THR A 279 -6.30 32.39 -2.65
CA THR A 279 -5.22 33.36 -2.87
C THR A 279 -5.66 34.43 -3.88
N PRO A 280 -5.00 35.58 -3.92
CA PRO A 280 -5.24 36.58 -4.97
C PRO A 280 -4.65 36.16 -6.32
N TRP A 281 -3.94 35.03 -6.38
CA TRP A 281 -3.24 34.58 -7.59
C TRP A 281 -4.18 33.90 -8.56
N LYS A 282 -3.81 34.01 -9.83
CA LYS A 282 -4.49 33.34 -10.94
C LYS A 282 -3.49 32.56 -11.78
N MET A 283 -3.88 31.38 -12.22
CA MET A 283 -3.14 30.58 -13.20
C MET A 283 -4.02 30.31 -14.42
N PHE A 284 -3.55 30.64 -15.62
CA PHE A 284 -4.31 30.58 -16.87
C PHE A 284 -5.66 31.34 -16.80
N GLY A 285 -5.72 32.46 -16.04
CA GLY A 285 -6.91 33.25 -15.83
C GLY A 285 -7.88 32.74 -14.75
N ASN A 286 -7.67 31.57 -14.20
CA ASN A 286 -8.52 30.93 -13.18
C ASN A 286 -7.99 31.20 -11.77
N PRO A 287 -8.86 31.37 -10.75
CA PRO A 287 -8.45 31.52 -9.35
C PRO A 287 -7.65 30.31 -8.86
N LEU A 288 -6.65 30.59 -8.03
CA LEU A 288 -5.77 29.59 -7.44
C LEU A 288 -5.90 29.61 -5.92
N SER A 289 -6.07 28.43 -5.32
CA SER A 289 -6.02 28.25 -3.87
C SER A 289 -4.84 27.39 -3.48
N ILE A 290 -4.27 27.62 -2.29
CA ILE A 290 -3.27 26.74 -1.68
C ILE A 290 -4.00 25.68 -0.87
N VAL A 291 -3.55 24.45 -0.96
CA VAL A 291 -4.11 23.30 -0.24
C VAL A 291 -3.06 22.72 0.69
N GLY A 292 -3.41 22.57 1.97
CA GLY A 292 -2.71 21.73 2.92
C GLY A 292 -3.43 20.40 3.07
N LEU A 293 -2.69 19.31 3.24
CA LEU A 293 -3.22 17.97 3.47
C LEU A 293 -2.52 17.31 4.65
N PHE A 294 -3.31 16.66 5.48
CA PHE A 294 -2.82 15.71 6.50
C PHE A 294 -3.73 14.49 6.48
N GLY A 295 -3.14 13.29 6.48
CA GLY A 295 -3.85 12.02 6.47
C GLY A 295 -3.28 11.03 7.47
N ASN A 296 -4.10 10.06 7.84
CA ASN A 296 -3.70 8.87 8.58
C ASN A 296 -4.48 7.67 8.07
N THR A 297 -3.76 6.64 7.67
CA THR A 297 -4.32 5.34 7.32
C THR A 297 -3.85 4.30 8.32
N ARG A 298 -4.77 3.43 8.76
CA ARG A 298 -4.47 2.30 9.62
C ARG A 298 -5.17 1.04 9.11
N ILE A 299 -4.39 -0.02 8.92
CA ILE A 299 -4.81 -1.29 8.35
C ILE A 299 -4.92 -2.33 9.47
N PHE A 300 -5.99 -3.13 9.44
CA PHE A 300 -6.26 -4.19 10.39
C PHE A 300 -6.55 -5.48 9.64
N GLY A 301 -6.11 -6.60 10.19
CA GLY A 301 -6.33 -7.92 9.59
C GLY A 301 -5.01 -8.64 9.36
N PRO A 302 -5.05 -9.84 8.79
CA PRO A 302 -3.84 -10.63 8.52
C PRO A 302 -2.95 -10.01 7.43
N GLU A 303 -3.49 -9.18 6.54
CA GLU A 303 -2.80 -8.56 5.41
C GLU A 303 -1.75 -7.52 5.83
N ARG A 304 -1.89 -6.88 7.00
CA ARG A 304 -0.94 -5.88 7.51
C ARG A 304 0.50 -6.43 7.61
N ASP A 305 0.61 -7.71 7.99
CA ASP A 305 1.92 -8.35 8.17
C ASP A 305 2.62 -8.59 6.81
N ALA A 306 1.84 -8.66 5.74
CA ALA A 306 2.34 -8.89 4.38
C ALA A 306 2.77 -7.59 3.68
N LEU A 307 2.12 -6.47 3.98
CA LEU A 307 2.52 -5.16 3.47
C LEU A 307 3.81 -4.64 4.13
N GLY A 308 4.19 -5.20 5.28
CA GLY A 308 5.34 -4.77 6.07
C GLY A 308 5.10 -3.53 6.93
N PHE A 309 3.90 -2.96 6.87
CA PHE A 309 3.46 -1.84 7.71
C PHE A 309 1.96 -1.94 8.00
N ASP A 310 1.52 -1.37 9.11
CA ASP A 310 0.11 -1.36 9.51
C ASP A 310 -0.51 0.03 9.56
N SER A 311 0.31 1.06 9.54
CA SER A 311 -0.16 2.44 9.62
C SER A 311 0.85 3.42 9.06
N PHE A 312 0.34 4.52 8.51
CA PHE A 312 1.14 5.64 8.06
C PHE A 312 0.38 6.96 8.18
N PHE A 313 1.14 8.03 8.21
CA PHE A 313 0.66 9.39 8.11
C PHE A 313 1.08 9.98 6.77
N GLU A 314 0.28 10.92 6.30
CA GLU A 314 0.57 11.72 5.12
C GLU A 314 0.55 13.20 5.50
N ALA A 315 1.51 13.97 5.00
CA ALA A 315 1.47 15.42 5.06
C ALA A 315 1.88 16.02 3.72
N GLY A 316 1.09 16.94 3.22
CA GLY A 316 1.30 17.46 1.88
C GLY A 316 0.83 18.89 1.67
N ALA A 317 1.24 19.44 0.55
CA ALA A 317 0.79 20.73 0.08
C ALA A 317 0.59 20.72 -1.43
N GLY A 318 -0.33 21.55 -1.88
CA GLY A 318 -0.66 21.65 -3.30
C GLY A 318 -1.39 22.92 -3.65
N VAL A 319 -1.91 22.93 -4.86
CA VAL A 319 -2.73 24.00 -5.41
C VAL A 319 -4.05 23.43 -5.95
N ASP A 320 -5.11 24.19 -5.79
CA ASP A 320 -6.45 23.91 -6.34
C ASP A 320 -6.77 25.01 -7.34
N LEU A 321 -6.95 24.65 -8.60
CA LEU A 321 -7.25 25.54 -9.70
C LEU A 321 -8.75 25.51 -9.97
N ASP A 322 -9.47 26.60 -9.72
CA ASP A 322 -10.89 26.73 -10.02
C ASP A 322 -11.10 26.85 -11.53
N VAL A 323 -11.76 25.88 -12.13
CA VAL A 323 -12.10 25.82 -13.58
C VAL A 323 -13.59 25.94 -13.85
N SER A 324 -14.40 26.25 -12.84
CA SER A 324 -15.86 26.34 -12.92
C SER A 324 -16.37 27.31 -13.99
N ALA A 325 -15.63 28.41 -14.22
CA ALA A 325 -15.98 29.42 -15.24
C ALA A 325 -15.96 28.90 -16.68
N ARG A 326 -15.42 27.69 -16.93
CA ARG A 326 -15.35 27.11 -18.28
C ARG A 326 -16.63 26.37 -18.72
N GLY A 327 -17.65 26.35 -17.87
CA GLY A 327 -18.94 25.71 -18.17
C GLY A 327 -18.91 24.18 -18.19
N TRP A 328 -17.82 23.59 -17.74
CA TRP A 328 -17.71 22.14 -17.55
C TRP A 328 -18.34 21.78 -16.20
N LYS A 329 -18.77 20.52 -16.03
CA LYS A 329 -19.18 20.01 -14.72
C LYS A 329 -18.02 19.96 -13.71
N LEU A 330 -16.79 20.13 -14.20
CA LEU A 330 -15.57 20.17 -13.39
C LEU A 330 -15.43 21.54 -12.73
N LYS A 331 -15.45 21.57 -11.39
CA LYS A 331 -15.30 22.78 -10.58
C LYS A 331 -13.83 23.13 -10.33
N SER A 332 -13.02 22.15 -9.96
CA SER A 332 -11.60 22.40 -9.71
C SER A 332 -10.70 21.22 -10.08
N LEU A 333 -9.41 21.54 -10.28
CA LEU A 333 -8.32 20.59 -10.46
C LEU A 333 -7.27 20.82 -9.37
N ARG A 334 -6.84 19.76 -8.69
CA ARG A 334 -5.88 19.79 -7.60
C ARG A 334 -4.59 19.09 -7.98
N PHE A 335 -3.45 19.71 -7.67
CA PHE A 335 -2.12 19.17 -7.87
C PHE A 335 -1.23 19.49 -6.67
N GLY A 336 -0.40 18.55 -6.27
CA GLY A 336 0.51 18.76 -5.14
C GLY A 336 1.44 17.59 -4.91
N VAL A 337 2.15 17.65 -3.80
CA VAL A 337 3.08 16.61 -3.33
C VAL A 337 2.80 16.33 -1.87
N LYS A 338 3.06 15.10 -1.45
CA LYS A 338 2.93 14.67 -0.07
C LYS A 338 4.10 13.80 0.34
N ALA A 339 4.48 13.87 1.60
CA ALA A 339 5.35 12.92 2.27
C ALA A 339 4.50 11.89 3.01
N ILE A 340 5.00 10.67 3.08
CA ILE A 340 4.43 9.56 3.82
C ILE A 340 5.43 9.19 4.89
N PHE A 341 4.98 8.94 6.10
CA PHE A 341 5.84 8.55 7.22
C PHE A 341 5.07 7.68 8.21
N GLY A 342 5.70 6.64 8.69
CA GLY A 342 5.11 5.68 9.63
C GLY A 342 6.16 5.00 10.50
N PRO A 343 5.75 4.09 11.39
CA PRO A 343 6.68 3.32 12.19
C PRO A 343 7.60 2.41 11.37
N ASP A 344 7.09 1.86 10.26
CA ASP A 344 7.74 0.84 9.44
C ASP A 344 7.70 1.19 7.93
N VAL A 345 7.40 2.45 7.58
CA VAL A 345 7.30 2.90 6.19
C VAL A 345 7.57 4.39 6.07
N ASP A 346 8.33 4.74 5.05
CA ASP A 346 8.50 6.09 4.54
C ASP A 346 8.07 6.16 3.07
N GLY A 347 7.82 7.37 2.56
CA GLY A 347 7.43 7.49 1.17
C GLY A 347 7.12 8.92 0.73
N TRP A 348 6.68 9.02 -0.50
CA TRP A 348 6.20 10.27 -1.07
C TRP A 348 5.16 10.01 -2.16
N GLY A 349 4.32 10.97 -2.45
CA GLY A 349 3.30 10.84 -3.47
C GLY A 349 2.95 12.16 -4.15
N LEU A 350 2.24 12.03 -5.27
CA LEU A 350 1.62 13.15 -5.95
C LEU A 350 0.16 13.27 -5.52
N ILE A 351 -0.29 14.48 -5.30
CA ILE A 351 -1.70 14.81 -5.11
C ILE A 351 -2.27 15.18 -6.47
N ILE A 352 -3.15 14.36 -7.00
CA ILE A 352 -3.92 14.65 -8.21
C ILE A 352 -5.39 14.47 -7.84
N GLY A 353 -6.17 15.49 -8.01
CA GLY A 353 -7.59 15.46 -7.64
C GLY A 353 -8.42 16.39 -8.50
N TYR A 354 -9.72 16.20 -8.43
CA TYR A 354 -10.69 17.06 -9.10
C TYR A 354 -11.96 17.19 -8.23
N ARG A 355 -12.75 18.20 -8.50
CA ARG A 355 -14.09 18.39 -7.92
C ARG A 355 -15.08 18.64 -9.07
N LEU A 356 -16.16 17.86 -9.08
CA LEU A 356 -17.28 18.00 -10.02
C LEU A 356 -18.37 18.90 -9.48
#